data_9f62e1dd0dfad9b480cebf809fb6fbc0
#
_entry.id   9f62e1dd0dfad9b480cebf809fb6fbc0
#
_cell.length_a   1.000
_cell.length_b   1.000
_cell.length_c   1.000
_cell.angle_alpha   90.00
_cell.angle_beta   90.00
_cell.angle_gamma   90.00
#
_symmetry.space_group_name_H-M   'P 1'
#
loop_
_entity.id
_entity.type
_entity.pdbx_description
1 polymer ?
#
loop_
_entity_poly.entity_id
_entity_poly.type
_entity_poly.pdbx_seq_one_letter_code
_entity_poly.pdbx_strand_id
1 'polypeptide(L)'
;MVRQKYVFNKHGTYHYQRDYPTKLKHLIQKKTFTYPLQLKVTEASELEIQKAALRAEEAYQRQLLLISNSDPDALSATDLEKAAADFLRKRGLAAGQYVKVVKDPDISVQEEQEQRQLQADEHDYADWAVPEFEDVLHKYQTGQPLTLQDKIVVEARNKLVNKAKAKPKTLGSLWDEYVHYRGIDPKSRNGKKAFKYWNRWISLAGDAVISGATLQHINDGMDAYVLDREGQVSSQTLIRELGDVTACLRKASRKHRFGWQIKLPEINPTQANARHPLEPQQQIELVKAILDPAGKIKPMYGVTLLLYLQAGMMVSEIKRLRPEDIALDADIPHLKIVNDTKTDDRKRIVPIVLGLELIRNNIEDTIKWLQGCTESAPSATLKKIMRRTIDSPQTSPHCLRHSFKINGQRAGVSLLTIASIAGWSDEQRKASRHLLNYGSTAISQSEIVQTLYQDSLKIHQHLIDIEYGPASNVVSINRRS
;
A
#
# COMPACT_ATOMS: atom_id res chain seq x y z
N MET A 1 11.75 -0.20 31.60
CA MET A 1 12.46 -1.49 31.77
C MET A 1 11.96 -2.47 30.70
N VAL A 2 12.77 -2.77 29.70
CA VAL A 2 12.48 -3.84 28.72
C VAL A 2 12.69 -5.17 29.46
N ARG A 3 11.61 -5.93 29.64
CA ARG A 3 11.68 -7.25 30.29
C ARG A 3 12.37 -8.22 29.35
N GLN A 4 13.62 -8.56 29.63
CA GLN A 4 14.32 -9.61 28.91
C GLN A 4 13.68 -10.98 29.20
N LYS A 5 13.34 -11.74 28.18
CA LYS A 5 12.69 -13.05 28.31
C LYS A 5 13.61 -14.01 29.07
N TYR A 6 13.08 -14.73 30.05
CA TYR A 6 13.79 -15.68 30.89
C TYR A 6 14.79 -15.11 31.91
N VAL A 7 14.92 -13.79 32.03
CA VAL A 7 15.78 -13.15 33.03
C VAL A 7 14.91 -12.60 34.19
N PHE A 8 15.30 -12.91 35.40
CA PHE A 8 14.60 -12.46 36.62
C PHE A 8 15.57 -12.07 37.72
N ASN A 9 15.12 -11.26 38.65
CA ASN A 9 15.88 -10.85 39.84
C ASN A 9 15.68 -11.87 40.94
N LYS A 10 16.77 -12.37 41.50
CA LYS A 10 16.78 -13.21 42.68
C LYS A 10 17.82 -12.70 43.66
N HIS A 11 17.37 -12.21 44.82
CA HIS A 11 18.22 -11.68 45.89
C HIS A 11 19.23 -10.62 45.43
N GLY A 12 18.78 -9.66 44.57
CA GLY A 12 19.61 -8.56 44.12
C GLY A 12 20.56 -8.88 42.94
N THR A 13 20.50 -10.09 42.39
CA THR A 13 21.26 -10.52 41.24
C THR A 13 20.37 -11.03 40.11
N TYR A 14 20.79 -10.85 38.86
CA TYR A 14 20.08 -11.38 37.70
C TYR A 14 20.40 -12.85 37.49
N HIS A 15 19.35 -13.63 37.21
CA HIS A 15 19.42 -15.04 36.90
C HIS A 15 18.64 -15.30 35.59
N TYR A 16 19.14 -16.21 34.78
CA TYR A 16 18.44 -16.78 33.62
C TYR A 16 17.80 -18.10 34.06
N GLN A 17 16.48 -18.25 33.75
CA GLN A 17 15.75 -19.48 34.09
C GLN A 17 14.85 -19.86 32.91
N ARG A 18 14.96 -21.13 32.49
CA ARG A 18 14.14 -21.68 31.41
C ARG A 18 13.81 -23.14 31.68
N ASP A 19 12.55 -23.53 31.46
CA ASP A 19 12.13 -24.90 31.59
C ASP A 19 12.65 -25.75 30.44
N TYR A 20 13.03 -27.00 30.75
CA TYR A 20 13.33 -27.96 29.72
C TYR A 20 12.06 -28.41 29.01
N PRO A 21 12.13 -28.74 27.70
CA PRO A 21 11.01 -29.30 26.95
C PRO A 21 10.43 -30.53 27.66
N THR A 22 9.11 -30.63 27.65
CA THR A 22 8.38 -31.73 28.36
C THR A 22 8.87 -33.12 27.94
N LYS A 23 9.27 -33.27 26.67
CA LYS A 23 9.80 -34.54 26.11
C LYS A 23 11.14 -34.97 26.74
N LEU A 24 11.94 -34.05 27.25
CA LEU A 24 13.25 -34.32 27.85
C LEU A 24 13.19 -34.39 29.37
N LYS A 25 12.05 -34.07 29.99
CA LYS A 25 11.93 -34.06 31.48
C LYS A 25 12.13 -35.39 32.16
N HIS A 26 11.93 -36.50 31.47
CA HIS A 26 12.18 -37.84 31.98
C HIS A 26 13.67 -38.22 32.04
N LEU A 27 14.52 -37.50 31.29
CA LEU A 27 15.97 -37.70 31.25
C LEU A 27 16.73 -36.81 32.25
N ILE A 28 16.02 -35.96 33.01
CA ILE A 28 16.63 -34.91 33.80
C ILE A 28 16.04 -34.86 35.20
N GLN A 29 16.90 -34.84 36.19
CA GLN A 29 16.46 -34.68 37.62
C GLN A 29 15.87 -33.31 37.91
N LYS A 30 16.35 -32.27 37.26
CA LYS A 30 15.87 -30.88 37.47
C LYS A 30 15.00 -30.47 36.27
N LYS A 31 13.76 -30.05 36.53
CA LYS A 31 12.80 -29.64 35.51
C LYS A 31 13.13 -28.30 34.81
N THR A 32 14.03 -27.52 35.40
CA THR A 32 14.32 -26.15 35.01
C THR A 32 15.84 -25.92 34.95
N PHE A 33 16.32 -25.32 33.87
CA PHE A 33 17.68 -24.82 33.75
C PHE A 33 17.77 -23.44 34.44
N THR A 34 18.73 -23.25 35.33
CA THR A 34 19.00 -21.98 35.98
C THR A 34 20.47 -21.62 35.82
N TYR A 35 20.73 -20.39 35.37
CA TYR A 35 22.09 -19.90 35.15
C TYR A 35 22.25 -18.52 35.80
N PRO A 36 23.18 -18.33 36.77
CA PRO A 36 23.43 -17.02 37.38
C PRO A 36 24.16 -16.14 36.36
N LEU A 37 23.63 -14.92 36.11
CA LEU A 37 24.25 -13.98 35.18
C LEU A 37 25.43 -13.20 35.78
N GLN A 38 25.66 -13.34 37.10
CA GLN A 38 26.72 -12.67 37.89
C GLN A 38 26.66 -11.12 37.79
N LEU A 39 25.46 -10.57 37.58
CA LEU A 39 25.21 -9.14 37.45
C LEU A 39 24.30 -8.69 38.60
N LYS A 40 24.70 -7.63 39.32
CA LYS A 40 23.87 -7.02 40.36
C LYS A 40 22.81 -6.11 39.73
N VAL A 41 21.60 -6.14 40.25
CA VAL A 41 20.45 -5.36 39.75
C VAL A 41 20.69 -3.86 39.82
N THR A 42 21.48 -3.39 40.80
CA THR A 42 21.76 -1.98 41.03
C THR A 42 22.89 -1.42 40.10
N GLU A 43 23.67 -2.27 39.48
CA GLU A 43 24.90 -1.85 38.77
C GLU A 43 24.89 -2.19 37.29
N ALA A 44 24.07 -3.18 36.86
CA ALA A 44 24.11 -3.70 35.50
C ALA A 44 23.34 -2.83 34.51
N SER A 45 24.00 -2.48 33.42
CA SER A 45 23.38 -1.86 32.26
C SER A 45 22.53 -2.85 31.46
N GLU A 46 21.58 -2.35 30.67
CA GLU A 46 20.71 -3.18 29.83
C GLU A 46 21.51 -4.00 28.81
N LEU A 47 22.58 -3.44 28.26
CA LEU A 47 23.46 -4.12 27.31
C LEU A 47 24.21 -5.29 27.94
N GLU A 48 24.67 -5.13 29.18
CA GLU A 48 25.35 -6.19 29.95
C GLU A 48 24.40 -7.34 30.25
N ILE A 49 23.15 -7.01 30.64
CA ILE A 49 22.10 -8.01 30.86
C ILE A 49 21.82 -8.78 29.57
N GLN A 50 21.71 -8.11 28.43
CA GLN A 50 21.49 -8.75 27.14
C GLN A 50 22.64 -9.70 26.76
N LYS A 51 23.88 -9.26 26.89
CA LYS A 51 25.07 -10.10 26.60
C LYS A 51 25.16 -11.32 27.53
N ALA A 52 24.86 -11.14 28.81
CA ALA A 52 24.88 -12.24 29.76
C ALA A 52 23.72 -13.22 29.53
N ALA A 53 22.55 -12.75 29.18
CA ALA A 53 21.40 -13.57 28.81
C ALA A 53 21.69 -14.40 27.55
N LEU A 54 22.39 -13.86 26.57
CA LEU A 54 22.80 -14.57 25.37
C LEU A 54 23.74 -15.74 25.69
N ARG A 55 24.74 -15.51 26.56
CA ARG A 55 25.63 -16.57 27.05
C ARG A 55 24.88 -17.68 27.83
N ALA A 56 23.91 -17.28 28.62
CA ALA A 56 23.07 -18.23 29.36
C ALA A 56 22.18 -19.07 28.42
N GLU A 57 21.65 -18.45 27.34
CA GLU A 57 20.92 -19.17 26.30
C GLU A 57 21.82 -20.17 25.57
N GLU A 58 23.05 -19.78 25.22
CA GLU A 58 24.01 -20.71 24.61
C GLU A 58 24.37 -21.87 25.52
N ALA A 59 24.52 -21.63 26.84
CA ALA A 59 24.74 -22.69 27.83
C ALA A 59 23.53 -23.62 27.95
N TYR A 60 22.31 -23.07 27.91
CA TYR A 60 21.07 -23.86 27.89
C TYR A 60 21.01 -24.76 26.64
N GLN A 61 21.31 -24.23 25.47
CA GLN A 61 21.31 -25.00 24.22
C GLN A 61 22.35 -26.10 24.20
N ARG A 62 23.57 -25.84 24.74
CA ARG A 62 24.59 -26.89 24.91
C ARG A 62 24.10 -28.02 25.82
N GLN A 63 23.46 -27.68 26.92
CA GLN A 63 22.96 -28.68 27.86
C GLN A 63 21.78 -29.46 27.28
N LEU A 64 20.91 -28.80 26.50
CA LEU A 64 19.88 -29.51 25.72
C LEU A 64 20.46 -30.51 24.76
N LEU A 65 21.52 -30.18 24.05
CA LEU A 65 22.26 -31.06 23.15
C LEU A 65 22.84 -32.27 23.87
N LEU A 66 23.46 -32.05 25.04
CA LEU A 66 24.02 -33.14 25.87
C LEU A 66 22.95 -34.10 26.36
N ILE A 67 21.79 -33.58 26.79
CA ILE A 67 20.68 -34.40 27.28
C ILE A 67 20.03 -35.16 26.13
N SER A 68 19.83 -34.54 24.97
CA SER A 68 19.23 -35.17 23.81
C SER A 68 20.16 -36.13 23.09
N ASN A 69 21.48 -36.05 23.30
CA ASN A 69 22.42 -37.06 22.80
C ASN A 69 22.29 -38.43 23.49
N SER A 70 21.64 -38.49 24.66
CA SER A 70 21.28 -39.74 25.31
C SER A 70 20.01 -40.40 24.75
N ASP A 71 19.21 -39.68 23.96
CA ASP A 71 18.02 -40.17 23.27
C ASP A 71 17.99 -39.68 21.82
N PRO A 72 18.35 -40.54 20.84
CA PRO A 72 18.40 -40.16 19.44
C PRO A 72 17.06 -39.66 18.85
N ASP A 73 15.93 -40.00 19.48
CA ASP A 73 14.58 -39.65 19.03
C ASP A 73 13.97 -38.45 19.79
N ALA A 74 14.75 -37.78 20.62
CA ALA A 74 14.31 -36.68 21.45
C ALA A 74 13.91 -35.40 20.67
N LEU A 75 14.41 -35.20 19.44
CA LEU A 75 14.08 -34.06 18.62
C LEU A 75 12.90 -34.36 17.68
N SER A 76 11.99 -33.39 17.58
CA SER A 76 10.99 -33.39 16.50
C SER A 76 11.67 -33.24 15.14
N ALA A 77 11.02 -33.69 14.06
CA ALA A 77 11.53 -33.52 12.68
C ALA A 77 11.87 -32.03 12.40
N THR A 78 11.03 -31.07 12.88
CA THR A 78 11.25 -29.64 12.70
C THR A 78 12.48 -29.14 13.49
N ASP A 79 12.73 -29.66 14.69
CA ASP A 79 13.88 -29.23 15.50
C ASP A 79 15.17 -29.87 14.96
N LEU A 80 15.12 -31.09 14.44
CA LEU A 80 16.22 -31.72 13.72
C LEU A 80 16.61 -30.90 12.47
N GLU A 81 15.61 -30.45 11.71
CA GLU A 81 15.82 -29.60 10.56
C GLU A 81 16.49 -28.25 10.90
N LYS A 82 16.10 -27.64 12.03
CA LYS A 82 16.73 -26.39 12.50
C LYS A 82 18.17 -26.65 12.95
N ALA A 83 18.40 -27.73 13.70
CA ALA A 83 19.73 -28.10 14.15
C ALA A 83 20.68 -28.37 12.97
N ALA A 84 20.20 -29.05 11.93
CA ALA A 84 20.92 -29.30 10.70
C ALA A 84 21.26 -28.00 9.93
N ALA A 85 20.32 -27.07 9.85
CA ALA A 85 20.56 -25.77 9.23
C ALA A 85 21.60 -24.93 10.01
N ASP A 86 21.54 -24.97 11.34
CA ASP A 86 22.53 -24.32 12.20
C ASP A 86 23.93 -24.96 12.10
N PHE A 87 23.99 -26.28 11.94
CA PHE A 87 25.21 -27.02 11.71
C PHE A 87 25.92 -26.56 10.42
N LEU A 88 25.17 -26.44 9.30
CA LEU A 88 25.69 -25.95 8.03
C LEU A 88 26.11 -24.49 8.13
N ARG A 89 25.30 -23.63 8.71
CA ARG A 89 25.60 -22.19 8.86
C ARG A 89 26.89 -21.93 9.63
N LYS A 90 27.16 -22.71 10.68
CA LYS A 90 28.40 -22.61 11.46
C LYS A 90 29.66 -22.96 10.64
N ARG A 91 29.49 -23.69 9.55
CA ARG A 91 30.57 -24.06 8.60
C ARG A 91 30.59 -23.21 7.34
N GLY A 92 29.75 -22.16 7.27
CA GLY A 92 29.63 -21.29 6.10
C GLY A 92 28.91 -21.93 4.90
N LEU A 93 28.21 -23.04 5.14
CA LEU A 93 27.50 -23.78 4.10
C LEU A 93 25.99 -23.43 4.10
N ALA A 94 25.38 -23.49 2.92
CA ALA A 94 23.94 -23.20 2.72
C ALA A 94 23.18 -24.44 2.26
N ALA A 95 21.92 -24.56 2.68
CA ALA A 95 21.05 -25.61 2.21
C ALA A 95 20.86 -25.53 0.68
N GLY A 96 20.98 -26.65 -0.02
CA GLY A 96 20.87 -26.76 -1.48
C GLY A 96 22.08 -26.23 -2.24
N GLN A 97 23.20 -26.01 -1.60
CA GLN A 97 24.43 -25.54 -2.24
C GLN A 97 24.95 -26.55 -3.30
N TYR A 98 24.71 -27.82 -3.09
CA TYR A 98 25.10 -28.92 -3.99
C TYR A 98 23.86 -29.70 -4.46
N VAL A 99 23.00 -29.04 -5.20
CA VAL A 99 21.72 -29.59 -5.68
C VAL A 99 21.93 -30.39 -6.95
N LYS A 100 21.38 -31.63 -7.01
CA LYS A 100 21.24 -32.35 -8.29
C LYS A 100 20.43 -31.55 -9.27
N VAL A 101 20.99 -31.27 -10.45
CA VAL A 101 20.27 -30.65 -11.55
C VAL A 101 19.17 -31.60 -12.02
N VAL A 102 17.92 -31.11 -12.08
CA VAL A 102 16.81 -31.88 -12.64
C VAL A 102 17.01 -31.96 -14.15
N LYS A 103 16.82 -33.17 -14.74
CA LYS A 103 16.86 -33.32 -16.21
C LYS A 103 16.02 -32.25 -16.90
N ASP A 104 16.67 -31.45 -17.74
CA ASP A 104 15.99 -30.63 -18.71
C ASP A 104 15.66 -31.56 -19.91
N PRO A 105 14.41 -31.74 -20.32
CA PRO A 105 14.04 -32.63 -21.41
C PRO A 105 14.63 -32.24 -22.77
N ASP A 106 15.15 -31.01 -22.92
CA ASP A 106 15.69 -30.49 -24.16
C ASP A 106 17.23 -30.54 -24.25
N ILE A 107 17.93 -31.15 -23.28
CA ILE A 107 19.39 -31.23 -23.26
C ILE A 107 19.88 -32.42 -24.11
N SER A 108 20.93 -32.22 -24.89
CA SER A 108 21.61 -33.30 -25.66
C SER A 108 22.26 -34.33 -24.75
N VAL A 109 22.37 -35.57 -25.22
CA VAL A 109 22.96 -36.69 -24.46
C VAL A 109 24.39 -36.40 -24.01
N GLN A 110 25.13 -35.59 -24.75
CA GLN A 110 26.50 -35.22 -24.44
C GLN A 110 26.58 -34.19 -23.28
N GLU A 111 25.73 -33.16 -23.32
CA GLU A 111 25.59 -32.18 -22.22
C GLU A 111 25.03 -32.86 -20.94
N GLU A 112 24.16 -33.88 -21.08
CA GLU A 112 23.68 -34.65 -19.92
C GLU A 112 24.80 -35.47 -19.28
N GLN A 113 25.75 -36.00 -20.06
CA GLN A 113 26.90 -36.73 -19.53
C GLN A 113 27.90 -35.81 -18.82
N GLU A 114 28.21 -34.65 -19.40
CA GLU A 114 29.06 -33.61 -18.77
C GLU A 114 28.46 -33.10 -17.48
N GLN A 115 27.15 -32.83 -17.45
CA GLN A 115 26.48 -32.41 -16.24
C GLN A 115 26.45 -33.50 -15.14
N ARG A 116 26.33 -34.78 -15.51
CA ARG A 116 26.42 -35.89 -14.57
C ARG A 116 27.82 -36.04 -13.99
N GLN A 117 28.85 -35.81 -14.78
CA GLN A 117 30.25 -35.83 -14.31
C GLN A 117 30.49 -34.71 -13.30
N LEU A 118 30.14 -33.46 -13.66
CA LEU A 118 30.22 -32.28 -12.78
C LEU A 118 29.43 -32.48 -11.47
N GLN A 119 28.27 -33.14 -11.53
CA GLN A 119 27.46 -33.44 -10.34
C GLN A 119 28.09 -34.50 -9.45
N ALA A 120 28.76 -35.51 -10.02
CA ALA A 120 29.49 -36.53 -9.25
C ALA A 120 30.64 -35.84 -8.49
N ASP A 121 31.40 -34.99 -9.20
CA ASP A 121 32.53 -34.22 -8.62
C ASP A 121 32.08 -33.27 -7.52
N GLU A 122 30.92 -32.61 -7.67
CA GLU A 122 30.33 -31.77 -6.63
C GLU A 122 29.82 -32.54 -5.41
N HIS A 123 29.29 -33.74 -5.62
CA HIS A 123 28.86 -34.64 -4.51
C HIS A 123 30.04 -35.11 -3.68
N ASP A 124 31.12 -35.52 -4.34
CA ASP A 124 32.34 -35.93 -3.68
C ASP A 124 32.98 -34.76 -2.94
N TYR A 125 32.90 -33.56 -3.50
CA TYR A 125 33.37 -32.33 -2.85
C TYR A 125 32.55 -31.97 -1.62
N ALA A 126 31.23 -32.17 -1.64
CA ALA A 126 30.35 -31.96 -0.48
C ALA A 126 30.67 -32.89 0.69
N ASP A 127 30.92 -34.14 0.40
CA ASP A 127 31.28 -35.14 1.40
C ASP A 127 32.68 -34.88 1.97
N TRP A 128 33.61 -34.37 1.17
CA TRP A 128 34.96 -33.97 1.59
C TRP A 128 34.97 -32.62 2.37
N ALA A 129 34.07 -31.69 2.06
CA ALA A 129 34.03 -30.38 2.73
C ALA A 129 33.62 -30.47 4.21
N VAL A 130 33.02 -31.57 4.65
CA VAL A 130 32.59 -31.79 6.04
C VAL A 130 33.07 -33.18 6.47
N PRO A 131 34.24 -33.31 7.12
CA PRO A 131 34.83 -34.60 7.50
C PRO A 131 33.90 -35.51 8.27
N GLU A 132 32.97 -34.96 9.05
CA GLU A 132 32.01 -35.75 9.82
C GLU A 132 30.96 -36.47 8.92
N PHE A 133 30.80 -36.09 7.64
CA PHE A 133 29.86 -36.75 6.76
C PHE A 133 30.28 -38.17 6.40
N GLU A 134 31.52 -38.39 6.14
CA GLU A 134 32.03 -39.72 5.74
C GLU A 134 31.82 -40.76 6.85
N ASP A 135 32.21 -40.42 8.07
CA ASP A 135 32.06 -41.33 9.24
C ASP A 135 30.60 -41.65 9.53
N VAL A 136 29.74 -40.65 9.47
CA VAL A 136 28.31 -40.81 9.78
C VAL A 136 27.57 -41.51 8.67
N LEU A 137 27.92 -41.29 7.41
CA LEU A 137 27.37 -42.04 6.27
C LEU A 137 27.76 -43.52 6.31
N HIS A 138 28.98 -43.85 6.68
CA HIS A 138 29.41 -45.21 6.87
C HIS A 138 28.59 -45.92 7.95
N LYS A 139 28.37 -45.32 9.11
CA LYS A 139 27.48 -45.82 10.15
C LYS A 139 26.05 -46.01 9.63
N TYR A 140 25.52 -45.02 8.89
CA TYR A 140 24.15 -45.08 8.33
C TYR A 140 24.01 -46.24 7.33
N GLN A 141 24.97 -46.42 6.43
CA GLN A 141 24.97 -47.46 5.41
C GLN A 141 25.16 -48.87 6.01
N THR A 142 25.92 -48.99 7.08
CA THR A 142 26.19 -50.25 7.78
C THR A 142 25.14 -50.61 8.83
N GLY A 143 24.08 -49.77 8.99
CA GLY A 143 23.02 -50.03 9.96
C GLY A 143 23.45 -49.90 11.43
N GLN A 144 24.56 -49.23 11.71
CA GLN A 144 25.00 -48.96 13.06
C GLN A 144 24.08 -47.94 13.75
N PRO A 145 23.88 -48.02 15.06
CA PRO A 145 23.03 -47.08 15.79
C PRO A 145 23.60 -45.66 15.70
N LEU A 146 22.79 -44.74 15.23
CA LEU A 146 23.14 -43.33 15.11
C LEU A 146 22.84 -42.58 16.40
N THR A 147 23.78 -41.76 16.86
CA THR A 147 23.53 -40.77 17.91
C THR A 147 22.68 -39.63 17.38
N LEU A 148 22.16 -38.78 18.26
CA LEU A 148 21.44 -37.57 17.83
C LEU A 148 22.32 -36.67 16.98
N GLN A 149 23.63 -36.55 17.32
CA GLN A 149 24.57 -35.76 16.54
C GLN A 149 24.75 -36.34 15.13
N ASP A 150 24.86 -37.68 15.02
CA ASP A 150 24.91 -38.37 13.72
C ASP A 150 23.62 -38.09 12.89
N LYS A 151 22.45 -38.09 13.50
CA LYS A 151 21.20 -37.75 12.82
C LYS A 151 21.16 -36.27 12.32
N ILE A 152 21.69 -35.31 13.11
CA ILE A 152 21.85 -33.94 12.70
C ILE A 152 22.79 -33.82 11.49
N VAL A 153 23.88 -34.56 11.49
CA VAL A 153 24.88 -34.59 10.40
C VAL A 153 24.28 -35.19 9.12
N VAL A 154 23.52 -36.28 9.22
CA VAL A 154 22.79 -36.89 8.08
C VAL A 154 21.78 -35.90 7.50
N GLU A 155 21.01 -35.26 8.36
CA GLU A 155 20.02 -34.26 7.90
C GLU A 155 20.69 -33.01 7.31
N ALA A 156 21.82 -32.59 7.83
CA ALA A 156 22.61 -31.47 7.27
C ALA A 156 23.14 -31.81 5.88
N ARG A 157 23.67 -33.04 5.67
CA ARG A 157 24.07 -33.50 4.36
C ARG A 157 22.90 -33.57 3.38
N ASN A 158 21.79 -34.14 3.82
CA ASN A 158 20.57 -34.18 3.01
C ASN A 158 20.11 -32.79 2.58
N LYS A 159 20.21 -31.76 3.47
CA LYS A 159 19.90 -30.39 3.13
C LYS A 159 20.91 -29.76 2.17
N LEU A 160 22.19 -30.16 2.28
CA LEU A 160 23.26 -29.64 1.43
C LEU A 160 23.10 -30.10 -0.03
N VAL A 161 22.79 -31.38 -0.23
CA VAL A 161 22.66 -32.01 -1.55
C VAL A 161 21.25 -32.06 -2.12
N ASN A 162 20.24 -31.75 -1.33
CA ASN A 162 18.86 -31.66 -1.79
C ASN A 162 18.44 -30.19 -1.89
N LYS A 163 17.82 -29.81 -3.01
CA LYS A 163 17.15 -28.54 -3.14
C LYS A 163 16.17 -28.43 -1.97
N ALA A 164 16.36 -27.41 -1.11
CA ALA A 164 15.40 -27.13 -0.07
C ALA A 164 14.02 -27.16 -0.74
N LYS A 165 13.14 -28.07 -0.32
CA LYS A 165 11.77 -28.12 -0.87
C LYS A 165 11.23 -26.71 -0.69
N ALA A 166 11.05 -25.99 -1.81
CA ALA A 166 10.50 -24.65 -1.75
C ALA A 166 9.22 -24.75 -0.92
N LYS A 167 9.14 -23.95 0.13
CA LYS A 167 7.92 -23.95 0.97
C LYS A 167 6.75 -23.86 0.03
N PRO A 168 5.74 -24.75 0.15
CA PRO A 168 4.61 -24.72 -0.75
C PRO A 168 4.02 -23.30 -0.73
N LYS A 169 3.78 -22.73 -1.91
CA LYS A 169 3.18 -21.41 -2.00
C LYS A 169 1.80 -21.44 -1.38
N THR A 170 1.54 -20.48 -0.52
CA THR A 170 0.22 -20.27 0.08
C THR A 170 -0.42 -19.01 -0.52
N LEU A 171 -1.72 -18.88 -0.36
CA LEU A 171 -2.45 -17.69 -0.78
C LEU A 171 -1.87 -16.43 -0.13
N GLY A 172 -1.53 -16.49 1.15
CA GLY A 172 -0.94 -15.35 1.89
C GLY A 172 0.39 -14.88 1.29
N SER A 173 1.22 -15.82 0.80
CA SER A 173 2.51 -15.51 0.18
C SER A 173 2.42 -14.69 -1.12
N LEU A 174 1.25 -14.64 -1.77
CA LEU A 174 1.04 -13.90 -3.00
C LEU A 174 1.02 -12.38 -2.80
N TRP A 175 0.72 -11.92 -1.58
CA TRP A 175 0.68 -10.49 -1.26
C TRP A 175 2.04 -9.81 -1.40
N ASP A 176 3.08 -10.42 -0.87
CA ASP A 176 4.44 -9.85 -0.92
C ASP A 176 4.92 -9.71 -2.36
N GLU A 177 4.63 -10.72 -3.20
CA GLU A 177 4.92 -10.65 -4.62
C GLU A 177 4.15 -9.52 -5.32
N TYR A 178 2.89 -9.30 -4.95
CA TYR A 178 2.06 -8.23 -5.51
C TYR A 178 2.52 -6.84 -5.10
N VAL A 179 2.86 -6.65 -3.83
CA VAL A 179 3.40 -5.40 -3.28
C VAL A 179 4.67 -5.00 -4.02
N HIS A 180 5.61 -5.95 -4.16
CA HIS A 180 6.86 -5.73 -4.89
C HIS A 180 6.59 -5.36 -6.36
N TYR A 181 5.74 -6.11 -7.05
CA TYR A 181 5.40 -5.85 -8.45
C TYR A 181 4.76 -4.49 -8.71
N ARG A 182 3.88 -4.05 -7.80
CA ARG A 182 3.14 -2.78 -7.93
C ARG A 182 3.93 -1.58 -7.41
N GLY A 183 5.06 -1.79 -6.77
CA GLY A 183 5.78 -0.73 -6.08
C GLY A 183 4.95 -0.08 -4.97
N ILE A 184 4.11 -0.87 -4.28
CA ILE A 184 3.27 -0.35 -3.19
C ILE A 184 4.17 -0.10 -1.98
N ASP A 185 4.21 1.15 -1.51
CA ASP A 185 4.81 1.45 -0.22
C ASP A 185 3.89 0.95 0.91
N PRO A 186 4.29 -0.09 1.69
CA PRO A 186 3.47 -0.63 2.77
C PRO A 186 3.19 0.37 3.89
N LYS A 187 4.04 1.40 4.03
CA LYS A 187 3.90 2.46 5.05
C LYS A 187 2.93 3.55 4.62
N SER A 188 2.69 3.67 3.32
CA SER A 188 1.73 4.64 2.78
C SER A 188 0.31 4.36 3.27
N ARG A 189 -0.54 5.40 3.28
CA ARG A 189 -1.96 5.26 3.62
C ARG A 189 -2.69 4.24 2.74
N ASN A 190 -2.40 4.23 1.45
CA ASN A 190 -3.01 3.31 0.50
C ASN A 190 -2.47 1.88 0.66
N GLY A 191 -1.17 1.71 0.89
CA GLY A 191 -0.57 0.42 1.17
C GLY A 191 -1.15 -0.23 2.44
N LYS A 192 -1.27 0.53 3.54
CA LYS A 192 -1.90 0.07 4.78
C LYS A 192 -3.36 -0.35 4.58
N LYS A 193 -4.13 0.39 3.75
CA LYS A 193 -5.52 0.04 3.43
C LYS A 193 -5.61 -1.25 2.62
N ALA A 194 -4.86 -1.35 1.53
CA ALA A 194 -4.85 -2.54 0.68
C ALA A 194 -4.41 -3.77 1.48
N PHE A 195 -3.38 -3.65 2.33
CA PHE A 195 -2.96 -4.71 3.24
C PHE A 195 -4.05 -5.11 4.23
N LYS A 196 -4.81 -4.12 4.79
CA LYS A 196 -5.94 -4.41 5.67
C LYS A 196 -7.01 -5.24 4.97
N TYR A 197 -7.33 -4.93 3.71
CA TYR A 197 -8.34 -5.66 2.94
C TYR A 197 -7.86 -7.07 2.62
N TRP A 198 -6.59 -7.21 2.22
CA TRP A 198 -5.96 -8.50 2.00
C TRP A 198 -5.99 -9.38 3.24
N ASN A 199 -5.54 -8.86 4.39
CA ASN A 199 -5.51 -9.62 5.65
C ASN A 199 -6.90 -10.04 6.10
N ARG A 200 -7.90 -9.16 5.94
CA ARG A 200 -9.29 -9.54 6.24
C ARG A 200 -9.75 -10.69 5.35
N TRP A 201 -9.45 -10.62 4.06
CA TRP A 201 -9.79 -11.69 3.14
C TRP A 201 -9.09 -12.99 3.50
N ILE A 202 -7.79 -12.99 3.76
CA ILE A 202 -7.03 -14.18 4.19
C ILE A 202 -7.56 -14.75 5.50
N SER A 203 -8.00 -13.91 6.45
CA SER A 203 -8.57 -14.39 7.72
C SER A 203 -9.89 -15.13 7.54
N LEU A 204 -10.65 -14.83 6.49
CA LEU A 204 -11.93 -15.48 6.15
C LEU A 204 -11.73 -16.68 5.22
N ALA A 205 -10.90 -16.53 4.20
CA ALA A 205 -10.58 -17.60 3.26
C ALA A 205 -9.68 -18.68 3.85
N GLY A 206 -8.79 -18.32 4.80
CA GLY A 206 -7.68 -19.15 5.25
C GLY A 206 -6.45 -19.07 4.35
N ASP A 207 -5.26 -19.25 4.93
CA ASP A 207 -3.99 -19.26 4.18
C ASP A 207 -3.71 -20.67 3.63
N ALA A 208 -4.47 -21.08 2.62
CA ALA A 208 -4.37 -22.39 2.02
C ALA A 208 -3.14 -22.52 1.09
N VAL A 209 -2.57 -23.71 1.06
CA VAL A 209 -1.57 -24.10 0.04
C VAL A 209 -2.22 -24.12 -1.34
N ILE A 210 -1.54 -23.52 -2.30
CA ILE A 210 -2.03 -23.45 -3.69
C ILE A 210 -2.06 -24.86 -4.32
N SER A 211 -3.25 -25.27 -4.75
CA SER A 211 -3.54 -26.57 -5.32
C SER A 211 -4.60 -26.47 -6.43
N GLY A 212 -5.04 -27.57 -7.00
CA GLY A 212 -6.12 -27.61 -7.98
C GLY A 212 -7.47 -27.08 -7.46
N ALA A 213 -7.75 -27.18 -6.15
CA ALA A 213 -8.98 -26.69 -5.52
C ALA A 213 -8.91 -25.21 -5.12
N THR A 214 -7.81 -24.50 -5.37
CA THR A 214 -7.59 -23.13 -4.89
C THR A 214 -8.61 -22.14 -5.42
N LEU A 215 -9.08 -22.29 -6.66
CA LEU A 215 -10.07 -21.36 -7.23
C LEU A 215 -11.40 -21.41 -6.45
N GLN A 216 -11.87 -22.59 -6.08
CA GLN A 216 -13.08 -22.73 -5.25
C GLN A 216 -12.86 -22.04 -3.89
N HIS A 217 -11.74 -22.32 -3.26
CA HIS A 217 -11.36 -21.70 -1.99
C HIS A 217 -11.27 -20.16 -2.06
N ILE A 218 -10.77 -19.62 -3.17
CA ILE A 218 -10.75 -18.17 -3.43
C ILE A 218 -12.18 -17.60 -3.51
N ASN A 219 -13.06 -18.29 -4.25
CA ASN A 219 -14.45 -17.86 -4.42
C ASN A 219 -15.21 -17.90 -3.09
N ASP A 220 -15.09 -18.99 -2.33
CA ASP A 220 -15.69 -19.12 -1.00
C ASP A 220 -15.22 -18.01 -0.05
N GLY A 221 -13.94 -17.67 -0.10
CA GLY A 221 -13.37 -16.56 0.66
C GLY A 221 -13.87 -15.19 0.21
N MET A 222 -14.17 -15.00 -1.08
CA MET A 222 -14.79 -13.77 -1.59
C MET A 222 -16.21 -13.63 -1.11
N ASP A 223 -16.99 -14.70 -1.16
CA ASP A 223 -18.39 -14.72 -0.69
C ASP A 223 -18.44 -14.49 0.83
N ALA A 224 -17.56 -15.12 1.60
CA ALA A 224 -17.44 -14.90 3.03
C ALA A 224 -17.07 -13.42 3.35
N TYR A 225 -16.24 -12.77 2.52
CA TYR A 225 -15.92 -11.36 2.68
C TYR A 225 -17.14 -10.46 2.44
N VAL A 226 -17.95 -10.76 1.44
CA VAL A 226 -19.20 -10.00 1.18
C VAL A 226 -20.12 -10.11 2.37
N LEU A 227 -20.39 -11.34 2.85
CA LEU A 227 -21.25 -11.59 4.02
C LEU A 227 -20.75 -10.86 5.29
N ASP A 228 -19.43 -10.90 5.55
CA ASP A 228 -18.83 -10.23 6.71
C ASP A 228 -18.95 -8.69 6.64
N ARG A 229 -19.07 -8.11 5.43
CA ARG A 229 -19.10 -6.66 5.23
C ARG A 229 -20.47 -6.11 4.88
N GLU A 230 -21.40 -6.96 4.51
CA GLU A 230 -22.76 -6.55 4.13
C GLU A 230 -23.45 -5.78 5.27
N GLY A 231 -24.10 -4.69 4.94
CA GLY A 231 -24.72 -3.78 5.93
C GLY A 231 -23.76 -2.89 6.71
N GLN A 232 -22.45 -3.21 6.74
CA GLN A 232 -21.44 -2.39 7.44
C GLN A 232 -20.89 -1.27 6.55
N VAL A 233 -20.84 -1.48 5.24
CA VAL A 233 -20.31 -0.52 4.26
C VAL A 233 -21.19 -0.47 3.03
N SER A 234 -21.07 0.62 2.24
CA SER A 234 -21.76 0.69 0.96
C SER A 234 -21.19 -0.31 -0.05
N SER A 235 -22.05 -0.76 -0.99
CA SER A 235 -21.65 -1.65 -2.10
C SER A 235 -20.43 -1.14 -2.86
N GLN A 236 -20.34 0.16 -3.12
CA GLN A 236 -19.20 0.81 -3.76
C GLN A 236 -17.90 0.67 -2.93
N THR A 237 -18.01 0.72 -1.61
CA THR A 237 -16.86 0.51 -0.72
C THR A 237 -16.43 -0.95 -0.77
N LEU A 238 -17.37 -1.87 -0.73
CA LEU A 238 -17.12 -3.30 -0.79
C LEU A 238 -16.46 -3.72 -2.12
N ILE A 239 -16.98 -3.24 -3.25
CA ILE A 239 -16.35 -3.44 -4.58
C ILE A 239 -14.90 -2.93 -4.61
N ARG A 240 -14.63 -1.78 -4.00
CA ARG A 240 -13.26 -1.24 -3.94
C ARG A 240 -12.35 -2.07 -3.04
N GLU A 241 -12.84 -2.54 -1.88
CA GLU A 241 -12.08 -3.39 -0.97
C GLU A 241 -11.69 -4.71 -1.66
N LEU A 242 -12.64 -5.37 -2.29
CA LEU A 242 -12.40 -6.59 -3.06
C LEU A 242 -11.59 -6.35 -4.34
N GLY A 243 -11.63 -5.13 -4.88
CA GLY A 243 -10.83 -4.73 -6.04
C GLY A 243 -9.32 -4.89 -5.80
N ASP A 244 -8.82 -4.52 -4.63
CA ASP A 244 -7.41 -4.70 -4.26
C ASP A 244 -7.05 -6.19 -4.12
N VAL A 245 -7.93 -6.98 -3.50
CA VAL A 245 -7.76 -8.44 -3.34
C VAL A 245 -7.75 -9.15 -4.70
N THR A 246 -8.74 -8.87 -5.54
CA THR A 246 -8.83 -9.49 -6.89
C THR A 246 -7.69 -9.08 -7.80
N ALA A 247 -7.16 -7.85 -7.67
CA ALA A 247 -6.00 -7.40 -8.43
C ALA A 247 -4.75 -8.22 -8.07
N CYS A 248 -4.53 -8.51 -6.78
CA CYS A 248 -3.46 -9.38 -6.32
C CYS A 248 -3.59 -10.79 -6.90
N LEU A 249 -4.75 -11.41 -6.72
CA LEU A 249 -5.00 -12.79 -7.17
C LEU A 249 -4.94 -12.94 -8.70
N ARG A 250 -5.51 -11.99 -9.46
CA ARG A 250 -5.42 -11.99 -10.93
C ARG A 250 -3.98 -11.82 -11.43
N LYS A 251 -3.17 -11.01 -10.72
CA LYS A 251 -1.75 -10.89 -11.05
C LYS A 251 -1.00 -12.18 -10.77
N ALA A 252 -1.24 -12.82 -9.63
CA ALA A 252 -0.66 -14.10 -9.29
C ALA A 252 -1.07 -15.19 -10.29
N SER A 253 -2.37 -15.25 -10.65
CA SER A 253 -2.87 -16.20 -11.65
C SER A 253 -2.16 -16.08 -12.99
N ARG A 254 -1.93 -14.84 -13.47
CA ARG A 254 -1.20 -14.60 -14.73
C ARG A 254 0.28 -14.94 -14.61
N LYS A 255 0.95 -14.50 -13.52
CA LYS A 255 2.40 -14.72 -13.32
C LYS A 255 2.74 -16.19 -13.23
N HIS A 256 1.92 -16.95 -12.50
CA HIS A 256 2.17 -18.37 -12.23
C HIS A 256 1.36 -19.33 -13.12
N ARG A 257 0.63 -18.80 -14.10
CA ARG A 257 -0.20 -19.56 -15.06
C ARG A 257 -1.21 -20.50 -14.37
N PHE A 258 -1.81 -20.05 -13.26
CA PHE A 258 -2.80 -20.86 -12.52
C PHE A 258 -4.13 -21.02 -13.26
N GLY A 259 -4.42 -20.17 -14.24
CA GLY A 259 -5.67 -20.22 -15.01
C GLY A 259 -6.91 -19.77 -14.21
N TRP A 260 -6.76 -19.12 -13.06
CA TRP A 260 -7.88 -18.70 -12.23
C TRP A 260 -8.71 -17.62 -12.92
N GLN A 261 -9.99 -17.90 -13.13
CA GLN A 261 -10.98 -16.91 -13.60
C GLN A 261 -11.69 -16.29 -12.39
N ILE A 262 -11.03 -15.34 -11.75
CA ILE A 262 -11.52 -14.71 -10.54
C ILE A 262 -12.59 -13.68 -10.91
N LYS A 263 -13.83 -13.93 -10.46
CA LYS A 263 -14.98 -13.04 -10.57
C LYS A 263 -15.23 -12.38 -9.23
N LEU A 264 -15.74 -11.14 -9.25
CA LEU A 264 -16.29 -10.54 -8.04
C LEU A 264 -17.62 -11.22 -7.73
N PRO A 265 -17.94 -11.48 -6.45
CA PRO A 265 -19.26 -11.92 -6.04
C PRO A 265 -20.33 -10.91 -6.44
N GLU A 266 -21.57 -11.37 -6.51
CA GLU A 266 -22.72 -10.50 -6.67
C GLU A 266 -22.87 -9.66 -5.40
N ILE A 267 -22.89 -8.33 -5.55
CA ILE A 267 -23.00 -7.39 -4.44
C ILE A 267 -24.28 -6.58 -4.65
N ASN A 268 -25.21 -6.73 -3.72
CA ASN A 268 -26.46 -5.98 -3.72
C ASN A 268 -26.17 -4.46 -3.69
N PRO A 269 -26.74 -3.68 -4.63
CA PRO A 269 -26.52 -2.25 -4.64
C PRO A 269 -27.15 -1.61 -3.40
N THR A 270 -26.33 -0.97 -2.58
CA THR A 270 -26.85 -0.10 -1.52
C THR A 270 -27.21 1.25 -2.12
N GLN A 271 -28.28 1.86 -1.61
CA GLN A 271 -28.61 3.24 -1.96
C GLN A 271 -27.40 4.13 -1.65
N ALA A 272 -26.71 4.57 -2.69
CA ALA A 272 -25.59 5.46 -2.52
C ALA A 272 -26.13 6.79 -1.98
N ASN A 273 -25.54 7.33 -0.92
CA ASN A 273 -25.74 8.73 -0.55
C ASN A 273 -25.19 9.59 -1.70
N ALA A 274 -26.03 9.82 -2.72
CA ALA A 274 -25.69 10.63 -3.87
C ALA A 274 -25.30 12.02 -3.37
N ARG A 275 -24.11 12.47 -3.76
CA ARG A 275 -23.71 13.86 -3.51
C ARG A 275 -24.43 14.72 -4.50
N HIS A 276 -25.39 15.48 -4.02
CA HIS A 276 -26.15 16.40 -4.86
C HIS A 276 -25.35 17.69 -5.11
N PRO A 277 -25.46 18.29 -6.30
CA PRO A 277 -24.96 19.63 -6.52
C PRO A 277 -25.70 20.61 -5.58
N LEU A 278 -25.12 21.73 -5.29
CA LEU A 278 -25.81 22.82 -4.60
C LEU A 278 -26.86 23.43 -5.52
N GLU A 279 -28.02 23.72 -4.99
CA GLU A 279 -29.02 24.51 -5.69
C GLU A 279 -28.53 25.93 -5.96
N PRO A 280 -29.01 26.62 -7.02
CA PRO A 280 -28.54 27.96 -7.36
C PRO A 280 -28.60 28.93 -6.19
N GLN A 281 -29.67 28.93 -5.39
CA GLN A 281 -29.79 29.78 -4.22
C GLN A 281 -28.72 29.50 -3.17
N GLN A 282 -28.37 28.25 -2.92
CA GLN A 282 -27.30 27.86 -2.00
C GLN A 282 -25.93 28.30 -2.50
N GLN A 283 -25.70 28.28 -3.82
CA GLN A 283 -24.48 28.80 -4.43
C GLN A 283 -24.38 30.31 -4.23
N ILE A 284 -25.49 31.05 -4.42
CA ILE A 284 -25.60 32.49 -4.21
C ILE A 284 -25.28 32.82 -2.75
N GLU A 285 -25.89 32.17 -1.80
CA GLU A 285 -25.64 32.34 -0.37
C GLU A 285 -24.18 32.13 0.01
N LEU A 286 -23.58 31.06 -0.53
CA LEU A 286 -22.18 30.74 -0.30
C LEU A 286 -21.24 31.82 -0.86
N VAL A 287 -21.49 32.27 -2.12
CA VAL A 287 -20.67 33.28 -2.78
C VAL A 287 -20.79 34.62 -2.05
N LYS A 288 -22.00 35.04 -1.68
CA LYS A 288 -22.20 36.26 -0.86
C LYS A 288 -21.43 36.21 0.44
N ALA A 289 -21.49 35.08 1.16
CA ALA A 289 -20.76 34.93 2.42
C ALA A 289 -19.23 34.87 2.24
N ILE A 290 -18.73 34.41 1.10
CA ILE A 290 -17.30 34.42 0.78
C ILE A 290 -16.82 35.82 0.43
N LEU A 291 -17.60 36.61 -0.34
CA LEU A 291 -17.23 37.93 -0.84
C LEU A 291 -17.53 39.04 0.18
N ASP A 292 -18.25 38.75 1.27
CA ASP A 292 -18.55 39.72 2.33
C ASP A 292 -17.25 40.13 3.06
N PRO A 293 -16.80 41.39 2.97
CA PRO A 293 -15.58 41.86 3.65
C PRO A 293 -15.65 41.77 5.17
N ALA A 294 -16.87 41.88 5.74
CA ALA A 294 -17.14 41.71 7.18
C ALA A 294 -17.41 40.23 7.55
N GLY A 295 -17.31 39.34 6.56
CA GLY A 295 -17.71 37.97 6.68
C GLY A 295 -16.84 37.10 7.62
N LYS A 296 -17.43 36.04 8.13
CA LYS A 296 -16.77 35.10 9.06
C LYS A 296 -15.88 34.03 8.35
N ILE A 297 -15.86 34.05 7.01
CA ILE A 297 -15.07 33.10 6.22
C ILE A 297 -13.69 33.70 5.97
N LYS A 298 -12.64 33.05 6.50
CA LYS A 298 -11.27 33.52 6.25
C LYS A 298 -10.97 33.48 4.74
N PRO A 299 -10.25 34.45 4.19
CA PRO A 299 -9.97 34.57 2.75
C PRO A 299 -9.43 33.29 2.12
N MET A 300 -8.48 32.60 2.76
CA MET A 300 -7.91 31.34 2.25
C MET A 300 -8.95 30.21 2.08
N TYR A 301 -9.99 30.18 2.92
CA TYR A 301 -11.08 29.23 2.78
C TYR A 301 -12.02 29.63 1.65
N GLY A 302 -12.31 30.93 1.54
CA GLY A 302 -13.12 31.50 0.46
C GLY A 302 -12.50 31.24 -0.90
N VAL A 303 -11.21 31.51 -1.08
CA VAL A 303 -10.46 31.22 -2.31
C VAL A 303 -10.58 29.74 -2.68
N THR A 304 -10.36 28.84 -1.71
CA THR A 304 -10.46 27.41 -1.99
C THR A 304 -11.87 27.01 -2.44
N LEU A 305 -12.91 27.52 -1.79
CA LEU A 305 -14.32 27.23 -2.15
C LEU A 305 -14.69 27.80 -3.52
N LEU A 306 -14.25 29.02 -3.86
CA LEU A 306 -14.45 29.62 -5.18
C LEU A 306 -13.80 28.79 -6.29
N LEU A 307 -12.56 28.36 -6.09
CA LEU A 307 -11.85 27.51 -7.08
C LEU A 307 -12.52 26.14 -7.27
N TYR A 308 -13.10 25.58 -6.21
CA TYR A 308 -13.95 24.39 -6.34
C TYR A 308 -15.22 24.67 -7.15
N LEU A 309 -15.88 25.78 -6.90
CA LEU A 309 -17.17 26.13 -7.52
C LEU A 309 -17.00 26.52 -8.98
N GLN A 310 -16.04 27.42 -9.29
CA GLN A 310 -15.91 27.96 -10.64
C GLN A 310 -15.13 27.09 -11.62
N ALA A 311 -14.35 26.11 -11.14
CA ALA A 311 -13.51 25.29 -12.01
C ALA A 311 -13.44 23.82 -11.60
N GLY A 312 -14.18 23.44 -10.59
CA GLY A 312 -14.12 22.08 -10.06
C GLY A 312 -12.72 21.67 -9.59
N MET A 313 -11.85 22.61 -9.23
CA MET A 313 -10.49 22.30 -8.76
C MET A 313 -10.53 21.49 -7.47
N MET A 314 -9.51 20.65 -7.27
CA MET A 314 -9.33 19.86 -6.05
C MET A 314 -8.31 20.52 -5.12
N VAL A 315 -8.42 20.30 -3.81
CA VAL A 315 -7.41 20.77 -2.82
C VAL A 315 -5.99 20.38 -3.24
N SER A 316 -5.80 19.16 -3.73
CA SER A 316 -4.49 18.67 -4.16
C SER A 316 -3.92 19.42 -5.38
N GLU A 317 -4.77 19.98 -6.23
CA GLU A 317 -4.36 20.79 -7.38
C GLU A 317 -3.96 22.19 -6.92
N ILE A 318 -4.77 22.83 -6.06
CA ILE A 318 -4.47 24.16 -5.50
C ILE A 318 -3.17 24.13 -4.68
N LYS A 319 -3.00 23.09 -3.84
CA LYS A 319 -1.79 22.89 -3.01
C LYS A 319 -0.48 22.84 -3.80
N ARG A 320 -0.54 22.42 -5.08
CA ARG A 320 0.62 22.22 -5.96
C ARG A 320 0.87 23.34 -6.95
N LEU A 321 0.06 24.39 -6.94
CA LEU A 321 0.31 25.58 -7.75
C LEU A 321 1.65 26.20 -7.36
N ARG A 322 2.39 26.63 -8.37
CA ARG A 322 3.65 27.38 -8.25
C ARG A 322 3.42 28.80 -8.73
N PRO A 323 4.28 29.76 -8.39
CA PRO A 323 4.15 31.15 -8.87
C PRO A 323 3.99 31.24 -10.39
N GLU A 324 4.72 30.45 -11.16
CA GLU A 324 4.65 30.39 -12.62
C GLU A 324 3.33 29.82 -13.19
N ASP A 325 2.55 29.18 -12.34
CA ASP A 325 1.23 28.62 -12.70
C ASP A 325 0.10 29.64 -12.49
N ILE A 326 0.40 30.80 -11.90
CA ILE A 326 -0.55 31.83 -11.46
C ILE A 326 -0.45 33.04 -12.41
N ALA A 327 -1.41 33.18 -13.31
CA ALA A 327 -1.48 34.27 -14.29
C ALA A 327 -2.75 35.12 -14.06
N LEU A 328 -2.88 35.73 -12.86
CA LEU A 328 -4.06 36.50 -12.46
C LEU A 328 -4.02 37.96 -12.97
N ASP A 329 -2.85 38.44 -13.40
CA ASP A 329 -2.64 39.78 -13.97
C ASP A 329 -2.58 39.78 -15.51
N ALA A 330 -2.79 38.61 -16.14
CA ALA A 330 -2.90 38.47 -17.57
C ALA A 330 -4.22 39.06 -18.09
N ASP A 331 -4.29 39.41 -19.40
CA ASP A 331 -5.51 39.92 -20.04
C ASP A 331 -6.73 39.05 -19.76
N ILE A 332 -6.51 37.75 -19.67
CA ILE A 332 -7.49 36.76 -19.19
C ILE A 332 -6.91 36.10 -17.94
N PRO A 333 -7.43 36.46 -16.76
CA PRO A 333 -6.97 35.86 -15.51
C PRO A 333 -7.17 34.34 -15.49
N HIS A 334 -6.11 33.59 -15.22
CA HIS A 334 -6.19 32.12 -15.21
C HIS A 334 -5.13 31.48 -14.32
N LEU A 335 -5.37 30.19 -13.98
CA LEU A 335 -4.41 29.30 -13.34
C LEU A 335 -4.03 28.17 -14.31
N LYS A 336 -2.78 27.69 -14.26
CA LYS A 336 -2.27 26.57 -15.04
C LYS A 336 -2.12 25.34 -14.13
N ILE A 337 -2.75 24.24 -14.45
CA ILE A 337 -2.59 22.98 -13.75
C ILE A 337 -1.69 22.08 -14.60
N VAL A 338 -0.38 22.09 -14.33
CA VAL A 338 0.61 21.42 -15.18
C VAL A 338 1.47 20.41 -14.41
N ASN A 339 1.61 20.55 -13.08
CA ASN A 339 2.53 19.76 -12.27
C ASN A 339 1.85 18.62 -11.52
N ASP A 340 2.56 17.50 -11.39
CA ASP A 340 2.22 16.34 -10.55
C ASP A 340 0.75 15.91 -10.59
N THR A 341 0.14 15.94 -11.75
CA THR A 341 -1.23 15.50 -11.93
C THR A 341 -1.29 13.96 -11.95
N LYS A 342 -2.38 13.39 -11.40
CA LYS A 342 -2.58 11.93 -11.36
C LYS A 342 -2.59 11.29 -12.76
N THR A 343 -2.96 12.05 -13.77
CA THR A 343 -2.96 11.68 -15.19
C THR A 343 -2.69 12.92 -16.01
N ASP A 344 -2.12 12.80 -17.20
CA ASP A 344 -1.92 13.92 -18.13
C ASP A 344 -3.21 14.64 -18.52
N ASP A 345 -4.35 13.94 -18.41
CA ASP A 345 -5.67 14.51 -18.65
C ASP A 345 -6.04 15.67 -17.71
N ARG A 346 -5.37 15.81 -16.60
CA ARG A 346 -5.60 16.89 -15.64
C ARG A 346 -4.83 18.17 -15.93
N LYS A 347 -3.86 18.14 -16.82
CA LYS A 347 -3.16 19.32 -17.28
C LYS A 347 -4.14 20.22 -18.03
N ARG A 348 -4.29 21.47 -17.61
CA ARG A 348 -5.30 22.37 -18.13
C ARG A 348 -5.09 23.81 -17.71
N ILE A 349 -5.78 24.70 -18.41
CA ILE A 349 -5.92 26.11 -18.02
C ILE A 349 -7.30 26.28 -17.37
N VAL A 350 -7.31 27.04 -16.29
CA VAL A 350 -8.50 27.32 -15.48
C VAL A 350 -8.73 28.84 -15.48
N PRO A 351 -9.66 29.36 -16.27
CA PRO A 351 -10.02 30.77 -16.24
C PRO A 351 -10.64 31.17 -14.88
N ILE A 352 -10.34 32.36 -14.42
CA ILE A 352 -10.91 32.95 -13.20
C ILE A 352 -11.91 34.02 -13.58
N VAL A 353 -13.17 33.78 -13.25
CA VAL A 353 -14.31 34.68 -13.60
C VAL A 353 -15.08 35.15 -12.38
N LEU A 354 -14.77 34.63 -11.20
CA LEU A 354 -15.47 34.94 -9.94
C LEU A 354 -14.47 35.13 -8.82
N GLY A 355 -14.59 36.23 -8.06
CA GLY A 355 -13.76 36.52 -6.90
C GLY A 355 -12.31 36.84 -7.25
N LEU A 356 -12.03 37.44 -8.40
CA LEU A 356 -10.67 37.68 -8.90
C LEU A 356 -9.81 38.42 -7.87
N GLU A 357 -10.28 39.53 -7.30
CA GLU A 357 -9.52 40.30 -6.33
C GLU A 357 -9.25 39.52 -5.04
N LEU A 358 -10.24 38.78 -4.56
CA LEU A 358 -10.06 37.90 -3.39
C LEU A 358 -9.00 36.81 -3.66
N ILE A 359 -9.05 36.19 -4.84
CA ILE A 359 -8.09 35.15 -5.25
C ILE A 359 -6.71 35.79 -5.41
N ARG A 360 -6.57 36.89 -6.14
CA ARG A 360 -5.30 37.58 -6.37
C ARG A 360 -4.58 37.87 -5.06
N ASN A 361 -5.31 38.49 -4.12
CA ASN A 361 -4.73 38.90 -2.85
C ASN A 361 -4.44 37.81 -1.86
N ASN A 362 -4.99 36.57 -2.05
CA ASN A 362 -4.92 35.51 -1.03
C ASN A 362 -4.49 34.15 -1.54
N ILE A 363 -4.16 34.03 -2.82
CA ILE A 363 -3.83 32.69 -3.41
C ILE A 363 -2.56 32.08 -2.77
N GLU A 364 -1.54 32.89 -2.52
CA GLU A 364 -0.30 32.40 -1.90
C GLU A 364 -0.53 31.91 -0.45
N ASP A 365 -1.27 32.64 0.35
CA ASP A 365 -1.61 32.25 1.71
C ASP A 365 -2.51 31.01 1.73
N THR A 366 -3.38 30.90 0.72
CA THR A 366 -4.19 29.69 0.51
C THR A 366 -3.31 28.46 0.25
N ILE A 367 -2.32 28.60 -0.63
CA ILE A 367 -1.37 27.52 -0.94
C ILE A 367 -0.56 27.14 0.30
N LYS A 368 0.00 28.13 1.03
CA LYS A 368 0.76 27.91 2.27
C LYS A 368 -0.10 27.19 3.31
N TRP A 369 -1.33 27.64 3.52
CA TRP A 369 -2.26 26.94 4.42
C TRP A 369 -2.49 25.48 4.02
N LEU A 370 -2.77 25.23 2.74
CA LEU A 370 -3.00 23.87 2.25
C LEU A 370 -1.75 22.99 2.37
N GLN A 371 -0.55 23.55 2.18
CA GLN A 371 0.72 22.84 2.33
C GLN A 371 1.00 22.45 3.78
N GLY A 372 0.61 23.29 4.75
CA GLY A 372 0.73 23.00 6.18
C GLY A 372 -0.31 22.00 6.73
N CYS A 373 -1.33 21.67 5.94
CA CYS A 373 -2.39 20.76 6.38
C CYS A 373 -2.12 19.29 6.06
N THR A 374 -2.59 18.40 6.94
CA THR A 374 -2.73 16.96 6.62
C THR A 374 -3.77 16.74 5.51
N GLU A 375 -3.70 15.61 4.80
CA GLU A 375 -4.55 15.35 3.60
C GLU A 375 -6.06 15.56 3.81
N SER A 376 -6.60 15.24 4.99
CA SER A 376 -8.03 15.29 5.26
C SER A 376 -8.50 16.60 5.93
N ALA A 377 -7.60 17.36 6.53
CA ALA A 377 -7.93 18.56 7.31
C ALA A 377 -8.60 19.67 6.48
N PRO A 378 -8.13 20.01 5.26
CA PRO A 378 -8.80 21.04 4.45
C PRO A 378 -10.23 20.68 4.12
N SER A 379 -10.48 19.43 3.69
CA SER A 379 -11.85 18.98 3.36
C SER A 379 -12.78 19.02 4.57
N ALA A 380 -12.31 18.67 5.76
CA ALA A 380 -13.09 18.74 6.98
C ALA A 380 -13.41 20.20 7.37
N THR A 381 -12.44 21.09 7.29
CA THR A 381 -12.61 22.53 7.57
C THR A 381 -13.61 23.16 6.62
N LEU A 382 -13.43 22.98 5.31
CA LEU A 382 -14.30 23.52 4.30
C LEU A 382 -15.73 22.97 4.42
N LYS A 383 -15.89 21.69 4.72
CA LYS A 383 -17.18 21.06 4.97
C LYS A 383 -17.90 21.73 6.16
N LYS A 384 -17.17 22.00 7.25
CA LYS A 384 -17.75 22.68 8.43
C LYS A 384 -18.21 24.10 8.08
N ILE A 385 -17.42 24.83 7.31
CA ILE A 385 -17.77 26.18 6.85
C ILE A 385 -19.03 26.15 5.98
N MET A 386 -19.05 25.33 4.94
CA MET A 386 -20.21 25.20 4.05
C MET A 386 -21.51 24.87 4.80
N ARG A 387 -21.44 23.91 5.73
CA ARG A 387 -22.62 23.50 6.51
C ARG A 387 -23.17 24.60 7.41
N ARG A 388 -22.31 25.50 7.89
CA ARG A 388 -22.73 26.65 8.69
C ARG A 388 -23.33 27.77 7.81
N THR A 389 -22.83 27.90 6.57
CA THR A 389 -23.23 28.96 5.65
C THR A 389 -24.52 28.63 4.94
N ILE A 390 -24.71 27.35 4.55
CA ILE A 390 -25.84 26.92 3.70
C ILE A 390 -26.91 26.18 4.51
N ASP A 391 -26.67 25.91 5.80
CA ASP A 391 -27.57 25.12 6.68
C ASP A 391 -28.01 23.78 6.07
N SER A 392 -27.07 23.05 5.48
CA SER A 392 -27.35 21.74 4.89
C SER A 392 -26.36 20.68 5.42
N PRO A 393 -26.85 19.61 6.07
CA PRO A 393 -25.98 18.59 6.68
C PRO A 393 -25.23 17.73 5.66
N GLN A 394 -25.73 17.67 4.42
CA GLN A 394 -25.14 16.83 3.37
C GLN A 394 -24.10 17.54 2.51
N THR A 395 -23.91 18.86 2.68
CA THR A 395 -22.95 19.62 1.90
C THR A 395 -21.50 19.24 2.18
N SER A 396 -20.72 19.25 1.13
CA SER A 396 -19.26 19.03 1.15
C SER A 396 -18.61 19.79 -0.01
N PRO A 397 -17.30 20.09 0.03
CA PRO A 397 -16.62 20.77 -1.09
C PRO A 397 -16.81 20.05 -2.43
N HIS A 398 -16.97 18.76 -2.41
CA HIS A 398 -17.18 17.99 -3.65
C HIS A 398 -18.53 18.29 -4.33
N CYS A 399 -19.55 18.75 -3.56
CA CYS A 399 -20.83 19.20 -4.13
C CYS A 399 -20.62 20.40 -5.06
N LEU A 400 -19.67 21.31 -4.76
CA LEU A 400 -19.33 22.44 -5.62
C LEU A 400 -18.83 22.01 -7.00
N ARG A 401 -18.03 20.95 -7.04
CA ARG A 401 -17.56 20.37 -8.30
C ARG A 401 -18.71 19.75 -9.11
N HIS A 402 -19.72 19.18 -8.43
CA HIS A 402 -20.94 18.72 -9.09
C HIS A 402 -21.78 19.91 -9.57
N SER A 403 -21.86 20.99 -8.78
CA SER A 403 -22.56 22.24 -9.18
C SER A 403 -21.95 22.81 -10.45
N PHE A 404 -20.62 22.89 -10.55
CA PHE A 404 -19.93 23.33 -11.77
C PHE A 404 -20.39 22.55 -13.01
N LYS A 405 -20.50 21.21 -12.92
CA LYS A 405 -20.99 20.39 -14.04
C LYS A 405 -22.41 20.76 -14.44
N ILE A 406 -23.30 20.82 -13.47
CA ILE A 406 -24.74 21.10 -13.71
C ILE A 406 -24.92 22.53 -14.23
N ASN A 407 -24.21 23.50 -13.69
CA ASN A 407 -24.27 24.88 -14.19
C ASN A 407 -23.81 24.96 -15.65
N GLY A 408 -22.73 24.27 -16.01
CA GLY A 408 -22.26 24.18 -17.39
C GLY A 408 -23.30 23.59 -18.34
N GLN A 409 -23.95 22.48 -17.92
CA GLN A 409 -25.03 21.86 -18.69
C GLN A 409 -26.24 22.82 -18.85
N ARG A 410 -26.65 23.49 -17.76
CA ARG A 410 -27.74 24.47 -17.79
C ARG A 410 -27.42 25.68 -18.67
N ALA A 411 -26.15 26.09 -18.73
CA ALA A 411 -25.68 27.17 -19.59
C ALA A 411 -25.50 26.78 -21.07
N GLY A 412 -25.77 25.52 -21.42
CA GLY A 412 -25.62 25.00 -22.78
C GLY A 412 -24.15 24.85 -23.23
N VAL A 413 -23.20 24.83 -22.28
CA VAL A 413 -21.78 24.65 -22.59
C VAL A 413 -21.52 23.18 -22.89
N SER A 414 -20.65 22.89 -23.86
CA SER A 414 -20.34 21.53 -24.27
C SER A 414 -19.75 20.72 -23.12
N LEU A 415 -20.10 19.44 -23.01
CA LEU A 415 -19.52 18.52 -22.01
C LEU A 415 -18.00 18.45 -22.12
N LEU A 416 -17.46 18.59 -23.33
CA LEU A 416 -16.03 18.60 -23.58
C LEU A 416 -15.37 19.83 -22.94
N THR A 417 -15.94 21.03 -23.08
CA THR A 417 -15.44 22.26 -22.45
C THR A 417 -15.53 22.14 -20.92
N ILE A 418 -16.67 21.70 -20.39
CA ILE A 418 -16.86 21.48 -18.95
C ILE A 418 -15.79 20.51 -18.42
N ALA A 419 -15.57 19.39 -19.11
CA ALA A 419 -14.55 18.41 -18.74
C ALA A 419 -13.12 18.98 -18.85
N SER A 420 -12.86 19.83 -19.83
CA SER A 420 -11.58 20.48 -20.02
C SER A 420 -11.25 21.46 -18.88
N ILE A 421 -12.19 22.30 -18.47
CA ILE A 421 -12.02 23.21 -17.35
C ILE A 421 -11.87 22.44 -16.02
N ALA A 422 -12.68 21.41 -15.79
CA ALA A 422 -12.68 20.65 -14.54
C ALA A 422 -11.58 19.57 -14.45
N GLY A 423 -10.90 19.26 -15.54
CA GLY A 423 -9.88 18.19 -15.58
C GLY A 423 -10.45 16.79 -15.39
N TRP A 424 -11.64 16.51 -15.95
CA TRP A 424 -12.21 15.16 -15.95
C TRP A 424 -11.71 14.37 -17.15
N SER A 425 -11.33 13.11 -16.91
CA SER A 425 -11.07 12.16 -17.98
C SER A 425 -12.40 11.61 -18.48
N ASP A 426 -12.79 11.96 -19.69
CA ASP A 426 -13.92 11.36 -20.38
C ASP A 426 -13.39 10.63 -21.64
N GLU A 427 -14.05 9.54 -22.06
CA GLU A 427 -13.69 8.85 -23.30
C GLU A 427 -13.82 9.76 -24.51
N GLN A 428 -14.82 10.64 -24.52
CA GLN A 428 -14.98 11.67 -25.53
C GLN A 428 -13.79 12.65 -25.55
N ARG A 429 -13.24 13.00 -24.40
CA ARG A 429 -12.03 13.84 -24.29
C ARG A 429 -10.79 13.13 -24.80
N LYS A 430 -10.68 11.81 -24.58
CA LYS A 430 -9.59 11.01 -25.14
C LYS A 430 -9.64 10.98 -26.68
N ALA A 431 -10.82 10.78 -27.25
CA ALA A 431 -11.05 10.83 -28.68
C ALA A 431 -10.79 12.23 -29.27
N SER A 432 -11.26 13.29 -28.57
CA SER A 432 -11.06 14.68 -29.00
C SER A 432 -9.61 15.15 -28.86
N ARG A 433 -8.81 14.56 -27.97
CA ARG A 433 -7.38 14.83 -27.88
C ARG A 433 -6.62 14.41 -29.13
N HIS A 434 -7.00 13.29 -29.73
CA HIS A 434 -6.49 12.90 -31.04
C HIS A 434 -6.83 13.94 -32.11
N LEU A 435 -8.06 14.46 -32.09
CA LEU A 435 -8.50 15.52 -33.02
C LEU A 435 -7.82 16.87 -32.71
N LEU A 436 -7.66 17.24 -31.42
CA LEU A 436 -6.96 18.46 -31.03
C LEU A 436 -5.45 18.40 -31.33
N ASN A 437 -4.81 17.23 -31.20
CA ASN A 437 -3.41 17.06 -31.61
C ASN A 437 -3.24 17.09 -33.12
N TYR A 438 -4.23 16.68 -33.91
CA TYR A 438 -4.22 16.83 -35.36
C TYR A 438 -4.47 18.27 -35.84
N GLY A 439 -5.19 19.07 -35.01
CA GLY A 439 -5.52 20.48 -35.33
C GLY A 439 -4.71 21.52 -34.51
N SER A 440 -3.77 21.10 -33.65
CA SER A 440 -3.08 21.98 -32.69
C SER A 440 -2.15 23.04 -33.33
N THR A 441 -1.94 23.01 -34.60
CA THR A 441 -1.24 24.06 -35.38
C THR A 441 -2.16 25.20 -35.83
N ALA A 442 -3.48 25.04 -35.73
CA ALA A 442 -4.45 25.99 -36.27
C ALA A 442 -5.06 26.93 -35.21
N ILE A 443 -5.04 26.57 -33.91
CA ILE A 443 -5.63 27.38 -32.83
C ILE A 443 -4.54 27.79 -31.86
N SER A 444 -4.35 29.09 -31.69
CA SER A 444 -3.36 29.63 -30.74
C SER A 444 -3.77 29.35 -29.27
N GLN A 445 -2.79 29.27 -28.38
CA GLN A 445 -3.06 29.08 -26.96
C GLN A 445 -3.95 30.19 -26.39
N SER A 446 -3.84 31.42 -26.91
CA SER A 446 -4.67 32.58 -26.53
C SER A 446 -6.14 32.39 -26.91
N GLU A 447 -6.43 31.82 -28.09
CA GLU A 447 -7.81 31.55 -28.53
C GLU A 447 -8.46 30.45 -27.69
N ILE A 448 -7.69 29.43 -27.28
CA ILE A 448 -8.19 28.41 -26.36
C ILE A 448 -8.55 29.03 -25.02
N VAL A 449 -7.68 29.85 -24.45
CA VAL A 449 -7.92 30.55 -23.18
C VAL A 449 -9.14 31.45 -23.28
N GLN A 450 -9.26 32.20 -24.37
CA GLN A 450 -10.42 33.06 -24.64
C GLN A 450 -11.73 32.27 -24.70
N THR A 451 -11.74 31.16 -25.41
CA THR A 451 -12.92 30.29 -25.52
C THR A 451 -13.33 29.72 -24.14
N LEU A 452 -12.36 29.19 -23.39
CA LEU A 452 -12.61 28.66 -22.05
C LEU A 452 -13.12 29.76 -21.09
N TYR A 453 -12.60 30.99 -21.22
CA TYR A 453 -13.03 32.14 -20.43
C TYR A 453 -14.48 32.51 -20.74
N GLN A 454 -14.84 32.65 -22.03
CA GLN A 454 -16.22 32.97 -22.44
C GLN A 454 -17.21 31.90 -21.98
N ASP A 455 -16.86 30.63 -22.06
CA ASP A 455 -17.71 29.55 -21.57
C ASP A 455 -17.79 29.55 -20.03
N SER A 456 -16.71 29.90 -19.33
CA SER A 456 -16.72 30.06 -17.86
C SER A 456 -17.64 31.22 -17.43
N LEU A 457 -17.68 32.34 -18.17
CA LEU A 457 -18.61 33.44 -17.92
C LEU A 457 -20.07 32.95 -18.03
N LYS A 458 -20.42 32.21 -19.09
CA LYS A 458 -21.77 31.67 -19.27
C LYS A 458 -22.15 30.72 -18.10
N ILE A 459 -21.22 29.84 -17.68
CA ILE A 459 -21.45 28.87 -16.60
C ILE A 459 -21.80 29.59 -15.29
N HIS A 460 -21.16 30.73 -15.03
CA HIS A 460 -21.26 31.42 -13.75
C HIS A 460 -22.04 32.76 -13.79
N GLN A 461 -22.73 33.07 -14.88
CA GLN A 461 -23.44 34.35 -15.06
C GLN A 461 -24.30 34.72 -13.84
N HIS A 462 -25.07 33.74 -13.31
CA HIS A 462 -25.94 33.94 -12.16
C HIS A 462 -25.19 34.28 -10.84
N LEU A 463 -23.88 33.97 -10.76
CA LEU A 463 -23.01 34.31 -9.62
C LEU A 463 -22.23 35.58 -9.86
N ILE A 464 -21.84 35.84 -11.11
CA ILE A 464 -21.12 37.07 -11.53
C ILE A 464 -22.01 38.30 -11.31
N ASP A 465 -23.30 38.19 -11.57
CA ASP A 465 -24.28 39.25 -11.35
C ASP A 465 -24.38 39.68 -9.87
N ILE A 466 -23.98 38.78 -8.94
CA ILE A 466 -23.90 39.10 -7.51
C ILE A 466 -22.67 39.96 -7.19
N GLU A 467 -21.54 39.64 -7.80
CA GLU A 467 -20.28 40.32 -7.55
C GLU A 467 -20.24 41.70 -8.23
N TYR A 468 -20.75 41.80 -9.46
CA TYR A 468 -20.57 42.97 -10.32
C TYR A 468 -21.89 43.70 -10.65
N GLY A 469 -23.04 43.22 -10.20
CA GLY A 469 -24.37 43.73 -10.57
C GLY A 469 -24.92 43.16 -11.88
N PRO A 470 -26.25 43.27 -12.12
CA PRO A 470 -26.87 42.70 -13.29
C PRO A 470 -26.39 43.37 -14.59
N ALA A 471 -25.88 42.56 -15.50
CA ALA A 471 -25.62 42.83 -16.93
C ALA A 471 -24.85 44.09 -17.31
N SER A 472 -24.21 44.78 -16.38
CA SER A 472 -23.36 45.92 -16.73
C SER A 472 -21.94 45.43 -17.03
N ASN A 473 -21.71 45.01 -18.29
CA ASN A 473 -20.39 45.12 -18.92
C ASN A 473 -19.23 44.36 -18.28
N VAL A 474 -19.32 43.04 -18.13
CA VAL A 474 -18.16 42.17 -17.88
C VAL A 474 -17.09 42.33 -18.96
N VAL A 475 -17.46 42.88 -20.13
CA VAL A 475 -16.52 43.28 -21.21
C VAL A 475 -15.64 44.49 -20.83
N SER A 476 -16.01 45.29 -19.81
CA SER A 476 -15.26 46.50 -19.41
C SER A 476 -14.27 46.28 -18.26
N ILE A 477 -14.20 45.12 -17.63
CA ILE A 477 -13.25 44.87 -16.55
C ILE A 477 -11.80 44.87 -17.06
N ASN A 478 -11.57 44.55 -18.33
CA ASN A 478 -10.25 44.55 -18.96
C ASN A 478 -9.77 45.95 -19.47
N ARG A 479 -10.50 47.03 -19.18
CA ARG A 479 -10.13 48.40 -19.67
C ARG A 479 -9.72 49.38 -18.57
N ARG A 480 -9.46 48.92 -17.36
CA ARG A 480 -8.84 49.77 -16.33
C ARG A 480 -7.42 49.26 -16.05
N SER A 481 -6.50 49.61 -16.96
CA SER A 481 -5.06 49.70 -16.70
C SER A 481 -4.77 50.98 -15.94
#